data_a37acf0e44aea46f5f5960a6c1708297
#
_entry.id   a37acf0e44aea46f5f5960a6c1708297
#
_cell.length_a   1.000
_cell.length_b   1.000
_cell.length_c   1.000
_cell.angle_alpha   90.00
_cell.angle_beta   90.00
_cell.angle_gamma   90.00
#
_symmetry.space_group_name_H-M   'P 1'
#
loop_
_entity.id
_entity.type
_entity.pdbx_description
1 polymer ?
#
loop_
_entity_poly.entity_id
_entity_poly.type
_entity_poly.pdbx_seq_one_letter_code
_entity_poly.pdbx_strand_id
1 'polypeptide(L)'
;MNPSHDLQGLKKKAKETFLYVLSALLLGIAIGAIDAVFGRVLLFITDFRSAHVVVLLPFLPLAGLGIVWLYRHFNETASKGMTLVMEAGQGKRESIPLALIPLVMAGTWITHLFGGSAGREGVAVQIGATLSHAFARRFHFPDNGRIVLIAGMAAGFGGLFQTPFAAVFFAMEVVVSGSMAYSALLPAAIASFTASATSHALGLEKFSVLLSQTLSLTDTKTVTYLILFGILFGLTGRLFAVLLQKVKQFMGNVLENPYKRIGFVSIPLAVFLFLGLSLIHISEPTRHLRISY
;
A
#
# COMPACT_ATOMS: atom_id res chain seq x y z
N MET A 1 2.77 33.60 -37.73
CA MET A 1 3.04 32.37 -36.99
C MET A 1 3.85 31.47 -37.88
N ASN A 2 5.02 31.00 -37.44
CA ASN A 2 5.95 30.25 -38.27
C ASN A 2 5.63 28.73 -38.13
N PRO A 3 5.11 28.07 -39.20
CA PRO A 3 4.64 26.67 -39.13
C PRO A 3 5.73 25.65 -38.73
N SER A 4 6.99 26.01 -38.93
CA SER A 4 8.14 25.14 -38.57
C SER A 4 8.38 25.07 -37.04
N HIS A 5 8.05 26.10 -36.29
CA HIS A 5 8.17 26.15 -34.83
C HIS A 5 7.09 25.29 -34.14
N ASP A 6 5.86 25.29 -34.69
CA ASP A 6 4.74 24.47 -34.20
C ASP A 6 4.98 22.97 -34.41
N LEU A 7 5.53 22.60 -35.55
CA LEU A 7 5.84 21.19 -35.88
C LEU A 7 6.96 20.61 -34.98
N GLN A 8 7.97 21.40 -34.62
CA GLN A 8 9.03 20.95 -33.72
C GLN A 8 8.49 20.79 -32.27
N GLY A 9 7.62 21.69 -31.81
CA GLY A 9 6.96 21.60 -30.53
C GLY A 9 6.06 20.36 -30.41
N LEU A 10 5.30 20.05 -31.47
CA LEU A 10 4.44 18.86 -31.53
C LEU A 10 5.26 17.56 -31.53
N LYS A 11 6.36 17.50 -32.30
CA LYS A 11 7.26 16.33 -32.31
C LYS A 11 7.89 16.09 -30.93
N LYS A 12 8.31 17.15 -30.23
CA LYS A 12 8.86 17.04 -28.87
C LYS A 12 7.84 16.50 -27.88
N LYS A 13 6.62 17.05 -27.87
CA LYS A 13 5.52 16.57 -27.01
C LYS A 13 5.15 15.11 -27.31
N ALA A 14 5.06 14.74 -28.58
CA ALA A 14 4.77 13.36 -28.97
C ALA A 14 5.86 12.38 -28.49
N LYS A 15 7.14 12.76 -28.60
CA LYS A 15 8.26 11.96 -28.10
C LYS A 15 8.21 11.81 -26.56
N GLU A 16 7.93 12.89 -25.82
CA GLU A 16 7.79 12.86 -24.36
C GLU A 16 6.62 11.96 -23.95
N THR A 17 5.44 12.11 -24.58
CA THR A 17 4.28 11.26 -24.33
C THR A 17 4.59 9.79 -24.60
N PHE A 18 5.25 9.49 -25.70
CA PHE A 18 5.67 8.12 -26.03
C PHE A 18 6.60 7.52 -24.97
N LEU A 19 7.56 8.30 -24.46
CA LEU A 19 8.44 7.86 -23.38
C LEU A 19 7.68 7.57 -22.08
N TYR A 20 6.71 8.42 -21.71
CA TYR A 20 5.85 8.16 -20.56
C TYR A 20 4.99 6.89 -20.72
N VAL A 21 4.42 6.68 -21.90
CA VAL A 21 3.61 5.48 -22.21
C VAL A 21 4.47 4.21 -22.12
N LEU A 22 5.63 4.22 -22.77
CA LEU A 22 6.53 3.07 -22.77
C LEU A 22 7.04 2.76 -21.35
N SER A 23 7.43 3.79 -20.60
CA SER A 23 7.86 3.60 -19.20
C SER A 23 6.71 3.10 -18.32
N ALA A 24 5.49 3.58 -18.51
CA ALA A 24 4.31 3.13 -17.78
C ALA A 24 4.00 1.64 -18.04
N LEU A 25 4.12 1.17 -19.28
CA LEU A 25 3.99 -0.25 -19.62
C LEU A 25 5.05 -1.11 -18.92
N LEU A 26 6.33 -0.75 -19.07
CA LEU A 26 7.44 -1.50 -18.49
C LEU A 26 7.36 -1.56 -16.97
N LEU A 27 7.07 -0.41 -16.33
CA LEU A 27 6.91 -0.32 -14.89
C LEU A 27 5.65 -1.07 -14.43
N GLY A 28 4.56 -0.99 -15.19
CA GLY A 28 3.34 -1.74 -14.89
C GLY A 28 3.59 -3.25 -14.85
N ILE A 29 4.31 -3.80 -15.83
CA ILE A 29 4.69 -5.22 -15.84
C ILE A 29 5.58 -5.55 -14.63
N ALA A 30 6.64 -4.78 -14.40
CA ALA A 30 7.58 -5.06 -13.33
C ALA A 30 6.92 -4.97 -11.93
N ILE A 31 6.15 -3.91 -11.69
CA ILE A 31 5.45 -3.69 -10.42
C ILE A 31 4.37 -4.75 -10.22
N GLY A 32 3.56 -5.05 -11.25
CA GLY A 32 2.55 -6.10 -11.19
C GLY A 32 3.13 -7.49 -10.88
N ALA A 33 4.32 -7.80 -11.38
CA ALA A 33 5.01 -9.03 -11.04
C ALA A 33 5.47 -9.04 -9.57
N ILE A 34 6.00 -7.94 -9.05
CA ILE A 34 6.39 -7.82 -7.64
C ILE A 34 5.15 -7.92 -6.74
N ASP A 35 4.05 -7.27 -7.11
CA ASP A 35 2.79 -7.32 -6.38
C ASP A 35 2.20 -8.74 -6.35
N ALA A 36 2.31 -9.49 -7.46
CA ALA A 36 1.89 -10.87 -7.49
C ALA A 36 2.68 -11.74 -6.50
N VAL A 37 4.01 -11.59 -6.45
CA VAL A 37 4.85 -12.27 -5.47
C VAL A 37 4.47 -11.85 -4.06
N PHE A 38 4.39 -10.53 -3.81
CA PHE A 38 4.05 -9.98 -2.49
C PHE A 38 2.70 -10.49 -2.00
N GLY A 39 1.66 -10.39 -2.84
CA GLY A 39 0.30 -10.75 -2.48
C GLY A 39 0.13 -12.26 -2.26
N ARG A 40 0.67 -13.10 -3.15
CA ARG A 40 0.58 -14.57 -3.02
C ARG A 40 1.32 -15.09 -1.78
N VAL A 41 2.52 -14.59 -1.51
CA VAL A 41 3.26 -14.94 -0.28
C VAL A 41 2.48 -14.49 0.95
N LEU A 42 1.86 -13.30 0.91
CA LEU A 42 1.05 -12.80 2.01
C LEU A 42 -0.18 -13.66 2.28
N LEU A 43 -0.88 -14.12 1.24
CA LEU A 43 -2.01 -15.05 1.36
C LEU A 43 -1.55 -16.37 1.99
N PHE A 44 -0.49 -16.97 1.46
CA PHE A 44 0.09 -18.19 2.03
C PHE A 44 0.44 -18.04 3.52
N ILE A 45 1.10 -16.95 3.89
CA ILE A 45 1.45 -16.63 5.28
C ILE A 45 0.20 -16.49 6.15
N THR A 46 -0.85 -15.87 5.62
CA THR A 46 -2.11 -15.67 6.35
C THR A 46 -2.80 -16.99 6.62
N ASP A 47 -2.85 -17.89 5.64
CA ASP A 47 -3.42 -19.23 5.78
C ASP A 47 -2.60 -20.07 6.77
N PHE A 48 -1.27 -20.07 6.64
CA PHE A 48 -0.37 -20.74 7.55
C PHE A 48 -0.52 -20.25 8.98
N ARG A 49 -0.57 -18.92 9.18
CA ARG A 49 -0.83 -18.33 10.52
C ARG A 49 -2.16 -18.78 11.07
N SER A 50 -3.22 -18.80 10.27
CA SER A 50 -4.57 -19.16 10.72
C SER A 50 -4.60 -20.58 11.29
N ALA A 51 -3.82 -21.50 10.72
CA ALA A 51 -3.65 -22.86 11.24
C ALA A 51 -2.77 -22.97 12.50
N HIS A 52 -1.87 -22.00 12.74
CA HIS A 52 -0.84 -22.08 13.78
C HIS A 52 -0.84 -20.87 14.73
N VAL A 53 -1.92 -20.13 14.82
CA VAL A 53 -1.98 -18.84 15.53
C VAL A 53 -1.55 -18.91 16.98
N VAL A 54 -1.95 -19.97 17.71
CA VAL A 54 -1.63 -20.18 19.13
C VAL A 54 -0.13 -20.31 19.36
N VAL A 55 0.58 -20.96 18.43
CA VAL A 55 2.03 -21.17 18.51
C VAL A 55 2.80 -19.93 18.07
N LEU A 56 2.33 -19.24 17.02
CA LEU A 56 3.05 -18.12 16.41
C LEU A 56 2.87 -16.79 17.19
N LEU A 57 1.69 -16.54 17.73
CA LEU A 57 1.34 -15.28 18.38
C LEU A 57 2.27 -14.89 19.56
N PRO A 58 2.71 -15.80 20.45
CA PRO A 58 3.65 -15.46 21.52
C PRO A 58 4.99 -14.91 21.02
N PHE A 59 5.39 -15.19 19.78
CA PHE A 59 6.62 -14.70 19.17
C PHE A 59 6.46 -13.31 18.51
N LEU A 60 5.28 -12.70 18.54
CA LEU A 60 5.04 -11.36 17.98
C LEU A 60 6.03 -10.30 18.51
N PRO A 61 6.38 -10.24 19.82
CA PRO A 61 7.39 -9.30 20.29
C PRO A 61 8.78 -9.51 19.68
N LEU A 62 9.20 -10.76 19.53
CA LEU A 62 10.48 -11.09 18.90
C LEU A 62 10.48 -10.73 17.42
N ALA A 63 9.38 -10.99 16.73
CA ALA A 63 9.18 -10.59 15.34
C ALA A 63 9.29 -9.06 15.17
N GLY A 64 8.67 -8.30 16.07
CA GLY A 64 8.76 -6.85 16.08
C GLY A 64 10.19 -6.34 16.29
N LEU A 65 10.94 -6.94 17.21
CA LEU A 65 12.36 -6.63 17.42
C LEU A 65 13.20 -6.96 16.18
N GLY A 66 12.92 -8.10 15.53
CA GLY A 66 13.56 -8.51 14.29
C GLY A 66 13.31 -7.51 13.15
N ILE A 67 12.10 -6.98 13.01
CA ILE A 67 11.79 -5.95 12.01
C ILE A 67 12.58 -4.67 12.27
N VAL A 68 12.63 -4.19 13.53
CA VAL A 68 13.43 -2.99 13.88
C VAL A 68 14.90 -3.21 13.57
N TRP A 69 15.43 -4.39 13.91
CA TRP A 69 16.81 -4.75 13.58
C TRP A 69 17.05 -4.77 12.07
N LEU A 70 16.15 -5.36 11.30
CA LEU A 70 16.22 -5.46 9.84
C LEU A 70 16.34 -4.07 9.19
N TYR A 71 15.47 -3.13 9.57
CA TYR A 71 15.52 -1.76 9.04
C TYR A 71 16.80 -1.02 9.45
N ARG A 72 17.23 -1.16 10.70
CA ARG A 72 18.46 -0.49 11.17
C ARG A 72 19.72 -1.05 10.55
N HIS A 73 19.75 -2.38 10.32
CA HIS A 73 20.93 -3.02 9.76
C HIS A 73 21.09 -2.72 8.26
N PHE A 74 19.99 -2.80 7.49
CA PHE A 74 20.06 -2.65 6.03
C PHE A 74 19.86 -1.21 5.56
N ASN A 75 18.89 -0.50 6.08
CA ASN A 75 18.65 0.90 5.72
C ASN A 75 17.69 1.59 6.70
N GLU A 76 18.23 2.33 7.66
CA GLU A 76 17.41 3.04 8.65
C GLU A 76 16.49 4.09 8.02
N THR A 77 16.93 4.76 6.95
CA THR A 77 16.12 5.74 6.23
C THR A 77 14.83 5.11 5.68
N ALA A 78 14.88 3.85 5.24
CA ALA A 78 13.71 3.12 4.73
C ALA A 78 12.60 2.95 5.79
N SER A 79 12.93 3.06 7.10
CA SER A 79 11.93 3.00 8.18
C SER A 79 10.90 4.13 8.15
N LYS A 80 11.18 5.25 7.44
CA LYS A 80 10.23 6.33 7.22
C LYS A 80 9.08 5.94 6.26
N GLY A 81 9.25 4.87 5.50
CA GLY A 81 8.20 4.26 4.68
C GLY A 81 7.49 5.25 3.75
N MET A 82 6.17 5.37 3.89
CA MET A 82 5.33 6.24 3.05
C MET A 82 5.74 7.71 3.07
N THR A 83 6.35 8.19 4.16
CA THR A 83 6.85 9.57 4.25
C THR A 83 7.88 9.87 3.16
N LEU A 84 8.77 8.90 2.85
CA LEU A 84 9.76 9.06 1.77
C LEU A 84 9.10 9.24 0.40
N VAL A 85 8.04 8.48 0.16
CA VAL A 85 7.26 8.54 -1.10
C VAL A 85 6.61 9.91 -1.24
N MET A 86 5.98 10.41 -0.16
CA MET A 86 5.33 11.73 -0.17
C MET A 86 6.34 12.86 -0.33
N GLU A 87 7.47 12.81 0.38
CA GLU A 87 8.55 13.80 0.25
C GLU A 87 9.10 13.84 -1.18
N ALA A 88 9.32 12.69 -1.81
CA ALA A 88 9.78 12.60 -3.20
C ALA A 88 8.74 13.13 -4.19
N GLY A 89 7.47 12.73 -4.04
CA GLY A 89 6.38 13.21 -4.87
C GLY A 89 6.12 14.72 -4.77
N GLN A 90 6.46 15.33 -3.62
CA GLN A 90 6.40 16.77 -3.39
C GLN A 90 7.69 17.51 -3.79
N GLY A 91 8.69 16.81 -4.32
CA GLY A 91 9.98 17.39 -4.69
C GLY A 91 10.88 17.77 -3.51
N LYS A 92 10.53 17.38 -2.28
CA LYS A 92 11.31 17.67 -1.06
C LYS A 92 12.47 16.70 -0.85
N ARG A 93 12.51 15.63 -1.61
CA ARG A 93 13.53 14.59 -1.54
C ARG A 93 13.96 14.13 -2.92
N GLU A 94 15.26 13.95 -3.10
CA GLU A 94 15.84 13.56 -4.38
C GLU A 94 15.77 12.05 -4.64
N SER A 95 15.78 11.21 -3.61
CA SER A 95 15.81 9.75 -3.82
C SER A 95 15.08 8.96 -2.75
N ILE A 96 14.45 7.86 -3.18
CA ILE A 96 13.90 6.82 -2.33
C ILE A 96 14.85 5.63 -2.41
N PRO A 97 15.36 5.08 -1.29
CA PRO A 97 16.26 3.94 -1.31
C PRO A 97 15.55 2.69 -1.83
N LEU A 98 16.15 1.99 -2.80
CA LEU A 98 15.59 0.75 -3.36
C LEU A 98 15.44 -0.35 -2.29
N ALA A 99 16.24 -0.31 -1.23
CA ALA A 99 16.11 -1.19 -0.08
C ALA A 99 14.73 -1.12 0.60
N LEU A 100 13.96 -0.04 0.37
CA LEU A 100 12.59 0.07 0.88
C LEU A 100 11.71 -1.08 0.39
N ILE A 101 11.84 -1.53 -0.87
CA ILE A 101 11.02 -2.59 -1.45
C ILE A 101 11.15 -3.90 -0.65
N PRO A 102 12.31 -4.55 -0.57
CA PRO A 102 12.43 -5.79 0.18
C PRO A 102 12.18 -5.63 1.68
N LEU A 103 12.52 -4.48 2.26
CA LEU A 103 12.32 -4.24 3.69
C LEU A 103 10.84 -4.12 4.05
N VAL A 104 10.05 -3.39 3.26
CA VAL A 104 8.61 -3.25 3.53
C VAL A 104 7.86 -4.55 3.25
N MET A 105 8.24 -5.32 2.24
CA MET A 105 7.68 -6.64 1.97
C MET A 105 7.97 -7.61 3.13
N ALA A 106 9.24 -7.75 3.51
CA ALA A 106 9.65 -8.62 4.61
C ALA A 106 9.02 -8.21 5.94
N GLY A 107 9.03 -6.93 6.28
CA GLY A 107 8.41 -6.41 7.49
C GLY A 107 6.91 -6.71 7.57
N THR A 108 6.21 -6.60 6.43
CA THR A 108 4.79 -6.92 6.34
C THR A 108 4.53 -8.42 6.48
N TRP A 109 5.29 -9.26 5.78
CA TRP A 109 5.18 -10.72 5.88
C TRP A 109 5.45 -11.22 7.31
N ILE A 110 6.52 -10.72 7.95
CA ILE A 110 6.84 -11.06 9.34
C ILE A 110 5.71 -10.61 10.28
N THR A 111 5.20 -9.39 10.11
CA THR A 111 4.10 -8.88 10.94
C THR A 111 2.87 -9.77 10.83
N HIS A 112 2.45 -10.14 9.60
CA HIS A 112 1.29 -11.01 9.39
C HIS A 112 1.51 -12.43 9.90
N LEU A 113 2.71 -12.98 9.73
CA LEU A 113 3.04 -14.33 10.18
C LEU A 113 2.83 -14.50 11.69
N PHE A 114 3.24 -13.50 12.47
CA PHE A 114 3.16 -13.55 13.93
C PHE A 114 1.89 -12.89 14.52
N GLY A 115 0.87 -12.65 13.70
CA GLY A 115 -0.44 -12.19 14.15
C GLY A 115 -0.57 -10.69 14.38
N GLY A 116 0.46 -9.90 14.00
CA GLY A 116 0.35 -8.46 13.97
C GLY A 116 -0.51 -7.97 12.80
N SER A 117 -0.98 -6.73 12.87
CA SER A 117 -1.75 -6.08 11.80
C SER A 117 -0.89 -5.05 11.08
N ALA A 118 -0.77 -5.19 9.76
CA ALA A 118 -0.12 -4.22 8.89
C ALA A 118 -0.94 -4.03 7.61
N GLY A 119 -1.11 -2.77 7.21
CA GLY A 119 -1.83 -2.45 5.95
C GLY A 119 -1.02 -2.86 4.73
N ARG A 120 -1.70 -3.39 3.73
CA ARG A 120 -1.11 -3.76 2.42
C ARG A 120 -1.05 -2.59 1.46
N GLU A 121 -1.94 -1.63 1.65
CA GLU A 121 -2.14 -0.46 0.79
C GLU A 121 -0.87 0.38 0.68
N GLY A 122 -0.31 0.75 1.84
CA GLY A 122 0.92 1.52 1.90
C GLY A 122 2.12 0.78 1.30
N VAL A 123 2.17 -0.54 1.45
CA VAL A 123 3.24 -1.38 0.89
C VAL A 123 3.23 -1.36 -0.62
N ALA A 124 2.08 -1.61 -1.24
CA ALA A 124 1.90 -1.59 -2.69
C ALA A 124 2.31 -0.24 -3.30
N VAL A 125 1.84 0.86 -2.70
CA VAL A 125 2.21 2.21 -3.11
C VAL A 125 3.71 2.47 -2.96
N GLN A 126 4.33 2.00 -1.87
CA GLN A 126 5.78 2.16 -1.65
C GLN A 126 6.61 1.36 -2.66
N ILE A 127 6.21 0.13 -2.99
CA ILE A 127 6.87 -0.69 -4.02
C ILE A 127 6.82 0.05 -5.36
N GLY A 128 5.63 0.44 -5.80
CA GLY A 128 5.42 1.10 -7.07
C GLY A 128 6.15 2.44 -7.17
N ALA A 129 6.02 3.30 -6.14
CA ALA A 129 6.70 4.59 -6.09
C ALA A 129 8.22 4.45 -6.09
N THR A 130 8.77 3.53 -5.31
CA THR A 130 10.22 3.37 -5.17
C THR A 130 10.84 2.90 -6.48
N LEU A 131 10.26 1.88 -7.13
CA LEU A 131 10.78 1.36 -8.38
C LEU A 131 10.68 2.40 -9.50
N SER A 132 9.53 3.07 -9.62
CA SER A 132 9.29 4.07 -10.66
C SER A 132 10.14 5.33 -10.47
N HIS A 133 10.35 5.75 -9.22
CA HIS A 133 11.22 6.89 -8.93
C HIS A 133 12.69 6.59 -9.27
N ALA A 134 13.18 5.40 -8.93
CA ALA A 134 14.53 4.96 -9.30
C ALA A 134 14.70 4.89 -10.83
N PHE A 135 13.69 4.37 -11.53
CA PHE A 135 13.65 4.36 -13.00
C PHE A 135 13.69 5.78 -13.57
N ALA A 136 12.83 6.66 -13.09
CA ALA A 136 12.74 8.03 -13.57
C ALA A 136 14.07 8.80 -13.41
N ARG A 137 14.76 8.61 -12.29
CA ARG A 137 16.09 9.19 -12.06
C ARG A 137 17.15 8.62 -12.99
N ARG A 138 17.13 7.32 -13.23
CA ARG A 138 18.11 6.66 -14.13
C ARG A 138 17.99 7.16 -15.56
N PHE A 139 16.78 7.48 -16.00
CA PHE A 139 16.49 7.94 -17.36
C PHE A 139 16.26 9.46 -17.47
N HIS A 140 16.54 10.22 -16.40
CA HIS A 140 16.49 11.69 -16.35
C HIS A 140 15.16 12.28 -16.82
N PHE A 141 14.04 11.74 -16.30
CA PHE A 141 12.72 12.28 -16.60
C PHE A 141 12.55 13.70 -16.05
N PRO A 142 11.76 14.57 -16.73
CA PRO A 142 11.42 15.90 -16.24
C PRO A 142 10.75 15.86 -14.87
N ASP A 143 10.68 17.01 -14.17
CA ASP A 143 10.04 17.19 -12.87
C ASP A 143 10.50 16.19 -11.79
N ASN A 144 11.80 15.87 -11.79
CA ASN A 144 12.38 14.84 -10.91
C ASN A 144 11.64 13.50 -10.98
N GLY A 145 10.97 13.22 -12.11
CA GLY A 145 10.21 11.99 -12.34
C GLY A 145 8.89 11.90 -11.59
N ARG A 146 8.30 13.02 -11.19
CA ARG A 146 7.03 13.06 -10.43
C ARG A 146 5.89 12.34 -11.15
N ILE A 147 5.73 12.54 -12.47
CA ILE A 147 4.70 11.87 -13.26
C ILE A 147 4.91 10.35 -13.23
N VAL A 148 6.16 9.90 -13.41
CA VAL A 148 6.51 8.47 -13.40
C VAL A 148 6.32 7.87 -12.00
N LEU A 149 6.64 8.62 -10.94
CA LEU A 149 6.40 8.21 -9.55
C LEU A 149 4.90 7.99 -9.30
N ILE A 150 4.03 8.93 -9.72
CA ILE A 150 2.59 8.80 -9.58
C ILE A 150 2.07 7.59 -10.38
N ALA A 151 2.56 7.38 -11.60
CA ALA A 151 2.23 6.20 -12.39
C ALA A 151 2.63 4.90 -11.69
N GLY A 152 3.78 4.87 -11.02
CA GLY A 152 4.21 3.73 -10.22
C GLY A 152 3.35 3.51 -8.98
N MET A 153 2.92 4.56 -8.30
CA MET A 153 1.98 4.46 -7.18
C MET A 153 0.65 3.84 -7.63
N ALA A 154 0.14 4.29 -8.80
CA ALA A 154 -1.07 3.74 -9.40
C ALA A 154 -0.88 2.26 -9.79
N ALA A 155 0.29 1.90 -10.34
CA ALA A 155 0.63 0.53 -10.68
C ALA A 155 0.64 -0.39 -9.45
N GLY A 156 1.33 0.01 -8.37
CA GLY A 156 1.41 -0.78 -7.14
C GLY A 156 0.03 -1.00 -6.52
N PHE A 157 -0.75 0.07 -6.36
CA PHE A 157 -2.10 -0.07 -5.80
C PHE A 157 -3.02 -0.91 -6.72
N GLY A 158 -3.02 -0.61 -8.04
CA GLY A 158 -3.84 -1.30 -9.02
C GLY A 158 -3.46 -2.77 -9.20
N GLY A 159 -2.16 -3.07 -9.18
CA GLY A 159 -1.62 -4.42 -9.29
C GLY A 159 -1.99 -5.31 -8.11
N LEU A 160 -1.82 -4.80 -6.88
CA LEU A 160 -2.10 -5.59 -5.68
C LEU A 160 -3.60 -5.82 -5.45
N PHE A 161 -4.43 -4.78 -5.66
CA PHE A 161 -5.86 -4.83 -5.30
C PHE A 161 -6.79 -5.16 -6.47
N GLN A 162 -6.27 -5.26 -7.69
CA GLN A 162 -7.06 -5.49 -8.90
C GLN A 162 -8.16 -4.43 -9.10
N THR A 163 -7.85 -3.17 -8.75
CA THR A 163 -8.74 -2.02 -8.82
C THR A 163 -8.10 -0.85 -9.58
N PRO A 164 -7.77 -1.02 -10.88
CA PRO A 164 -6.94 -0.07 -11.60
C PRO A 164 -7.55 1.34 -11.70
N PHE A 165 -8.86 1.48 -11.88
CA PHE A 165 -9.52 2.79 -11.90
C PHE A 165 -9.35 3.56 -10.60
N ALA A 166 -9.66 2.93 -9.46
CA ALA A 166 -9.51 3.55 -8.16
C ALA A 166 -8.04 3.93 -7.88
N ALA A 167 -7.11 3.10 -8.30
CA ALA A 167 -5.69 3.32 -8.15
C ALA A 167 -5.18 4.56 -8.90
N VAL A 168 -5.68 4.81 -10.10
CA VAL A 168 -5.34 6.01 -10.89
C VAL A 168 -5.74 7.27 -10.14
N PHE A 169 -7.00 7.39 -9.74
CA PHE A 169 -7.49 8.58 -9.04
C PHE A 169 -6.81 8.76 -7.69
N PHE A 170 -6.64 7.68 -6.92
CA PHE A 170 -5.91 7.71 -5.67
C PHE A 170 -4.49 8.25 -5.82
N ALA A 171 -3.72 7.72 -6.78
CA ALA A 171 -2.34 8.13 -6.99
C ALA A 171 -2.22 9.60 -7.45
N MET A 172 -3.17 10.08 -8.27
CA MET A 172 -3.20 11.47 -8.73
C MET A 172 -3.50 12.47 -7.61
N GLU A 173 -4.27 12.07 -6.59
CA GLU A 173 -4.72 12.95 -5.50
C GLU A 173 -3.79 12.90 -4.29
N VAL A 174 -3.24 11.72 -3.96
CA VAL A 174 -2.59 11.47 -2.67
C VAL A 174 -1.29 12.25 -2.46
N VAL A 175 -0.58 12.61 -3.53
CA VAL A 175 0.73 13.29 -3.44
C VAL A 175 0.61 14.72 -2.90
N VAL A 176 -0.43 15.43 -3.32
CA VAL A 176 -0.73 16.79 -2.84
C VAL A 176 -2.21 16.87 -2.50
N SER A 177 -2.51 16.92 -1.22
CA SER A 177 -3.89 17.01 -0.74
C SER A 177 -4.64 18.20 -1.37
N GLY A 178 -5.83 17.92 -1.92
CA GLY A 178 -6.66 18.92 -2.56
C GLY A 178 -6.24 19.34 -3.97
N SER A 179 -5.27 18.64 -4.57
CA SER A 179 -4.81 18.92 -5.95
C SER A 179 -4.62 17.62 -6.73
N MET A 180 -5.25 17.51 -7.89
CA MET A 180 -5.09 16.36 -8.77
C MET A 180 -3.98 16.59 -9.80
N ALA A 181 -3.09 15.61 -9.93
CA ALA A 181 -2.00 15.63 -10.91
C ALA A 181 -2.46 15.13 -12.28
N TYR A 182 -3.27 15.93 -13.00
CA TYR A 182 -3.86 15.54 -14.30
C TYR A 182 -2.81 15.14 -15.37
N SER A 183 -1.62 15.72 -15.32
CA SER A 183 -0.53 15.35 -16.23
C SER A 183 -0.09 13.89 -16.10
N ALA A 184 -0.37 13.26 -14.96
CA ALA A 184 -0.06 11.85 -14.71
C ALA A 184 -1.20 10.91 -15.14
N LEU A 185 -2.37 11.39 -15.56
CA LEU A 185 -3.54 10.56 -15.83
C LEU A 185 -3.25 9.41 -16.81
N LEU A 186 -2.70 9.74 -17.97
CA LEU A 186 -2.41 8.73 -19.00
C LEU A 186 -1.34 7.73 -18.57
N PRO A 187 -0.16 8.14 -18.07
CA PRO A 187 0.83 7.19 -17.57
C PRO A 187 0.32 6.36 -16.37
N ALA A 188 -0.42 6.96 -15.45
CA ALA A 188 -0.99 6.26 -14.30
C ALA A 188 -2.03 5.21 -14.73
N ALA A 189 -2.89 5.54 -15.69
CA ALA A 189 -3.86 4.60 -16.24
C ALA A 189 -3.14 3.40 -16.89
N ILE A 190 -2.22 3.65 -17.81
CA ILE A 190 -1.47 2.59 -18.49
C ILE A 190 -0.74 1.70 -17.48
N ALA A 191 0.01 2.30 -16.54
CA ALA A 191 0.78 1.56 -15.55
C ALA A 191 -0.12 0.72 -14.64
N SER A 192 -1.23 1.28 -14.17
CA SER A 192 -2.16 0.61 -13.26
C SER A 192 -2.89 -0.56 -13.91
N PHE A 193 -3.43 -0.37 -15.13
CA PHE A 193 -4.08 -1.45 -15.86
C PHE A 193 -3.11 -2.55 -16.26
N THR A 194 -1.89 -2.20 -16.68
CA THR A 194 -0.85 -3.16 -17.01
C THR A 194 -0.42 -3.96 -15.77
N ALA A 195 -0.24 -3.30 -14.62
CA ALA A 195 0.13 -3.97 -13.38
C ALA A 195 -0.99 -4.91 -12.90
N SER A 196 -2.24 -4.48 -12.96
CA SER A 196 -3.41 -5.31 -12.64
C SER A 196 -3.50 -6.54 -13.55
N ALA A 197 -3.35 -6.36 -14.86
CA ALA A 197 -3.34 -7.48 -15.81
C ALA A 197 -2.17 -8.45 -15.55
N THR A 198 -0.98 -7.93 -15.27
CA THR A 198 0.21 -8.74 -15.00
C THR A 198 0.09 -9.53 -13.72
N SER A 199 -0.33 -8.89 -12.63
CA SER A 199 -0.48 -9.58 -11.34
C SER A 199 -1.59 -10.62 -11.37
N HIS A 200 -2.71 -10.35 -12.09
CA HIS A 200 -3.76 -11.32 -12.32
C HIS A 200 -3.28 -12.52 -13.15
N ALA A 201 -2.56 -12.27 -14.24
CA ALA A 201 -1.98 -13.34 -15.07
C ALA A 201 -0.98 -14.22 -14.28
N LEU A 202 -0.33 -13.66 -13.25
CA LEU A 202 0.55 -14.39 -12.33
C LEU A 202 -0.19 -15.02 -11.14
N GLY A 203 -1.52 -15.09 -11.18
CA GLY A 203 -2.37 -15.80 -10.22
C GLY A 203 -2.65 -15.04 -8.93
N LEU A 204 -2.58 -13.71 -8.93
CA LEU A 204 -3.10 -12.90 -7.84
C LEU A 204 -4.58 -12.62 -8.12
N GLU A 205 -5.43 -13.14 -7.24
CA GLU A 205 -6.88 -12.97 -7.36
C GLU A 205 -7.37 -11.69 -6.67
N LYS A 206 -8.45 -11.13 -7.23
CA LYS A 206 -9.12 -9.99 -6.62
C LYS A 206 -9.88 -10.44 -5.38
N PHE A 207 -9.68 -9.74 -4.27
CA PHE A 207 -10.55 -9.93 -3.12
C PHE A 207 -11.97 -9.46 -3.46
N SER A 208 -12.94 -10.36 -3.35
CA SER A 208 -14.35 -10.07 -3.60
C SER A 208 -15.22 -10.73 -2.54
N VAL A 209 -16.28 -10.02 -2.13
CA VAL A 209 -17.30 -10.55 -1.22
C VAL A 209 -18.60 -10.63 -2.00
N LEU A 210 -19.19 -11.82 -2.04
CA LEU A 210 -20.48 -12.03 -2.64
C LEU A 210 -21.56 -11.51 -1.68
N LEU A 211 -22.33 -10.54 -2.13
CA LEU A 211 -23.49 -10.06 -1.39
C LEU A 211 -24.69 -10.97 -1.68
N SER A 212 -25.42 -11.37 -0.64
CA SER A 212 -26.62 -12.18 -0.76
C SER A 212 -27.77 -11.43 -1.46
N GLN A 213 -27.74 -10.11 -1.45
CA GLN A 213 -28.74 -9.25 -2.09
C GLN A 213 -28.07 -8.16 -2.91
N THR A 214 -28.62 -7.85 -4.07
CA THR A 214 -28.22 -6.71 -4.89
C THR A 214 -28.80 -5.43 -4.30
N LEU A 215 -27.92 -4.47 -4.00
CA LEU A 215 -28.34 -3.15 -3.55
C LEU A 215 -28.77 -2.31 -4.76
N SER A 216 -30.01 -1.78 -4.73
CA SER A 216 -30.49 -0.87 -5.76
C SER A 216 -30.27 0.58 -5.34
N LEU A 217 -29.52 1.33 -6.17
CA LEU A 217 -29.30 2.76 -5.96
C LEU A 217 -30.54 3.63 -6.26
N THR A 218 -31.61 3.02 -6.80
CA THR A 218 -32.89 3.70 -7.03
C THR A 218 -33.82 3.65 -5.81
N ASP A 219 -33.51 2.79 -4.83
CA ASP A 219 -34.28 2.72 -3.58
C ASP A 219 -33.83 3.82 -2.60
N THR A 220 -34.76 4.68 -2.22
CA THR A 220 -34.54 5.81 -1.30
C THR A 220 -33.99 5.36 0.06
N LYS A 221 -34.40 4.20 0.58
CA LYS A 221 -33.89 3.66 1.84
C LYS A 221 -32.41 3.30 1.71
N THR A 222 -32.05 2.61 0.62
CA THR A 222 -30.66 2.25 0.32
C THR A 222 -29.78 3.50 0.22
N VAL A 223 -30.21 4.52 -0.50
CA VAL A 223 -29.47 5.80 -0.61
C VAL A 223 -29.33 6.48 0.75
N THR A 224 -30.40 6.52 1.55
CA THR A 224 -30.37 7.12 2.90
C THR A 224 -29.35 6.39 3.79
N TYR A 225 -29.36 5.06 3.81
CA TYR A 225 -28.37 4.28 4.57
C TYR A 225 -26.94 4.52 4.08
N LEU A 226 -26.72 4.60 2.77
CA LEU A 226 -25.38 4.89 2.22
C LEU A 226 -24.86 6.26 2.68
N ILE A 227 -25.73 7.28 2.71
CA ILE A 227 -25.35 8.62 3.22
C ILE A 227 -25.01 8.55 4.71
N LEU A 228 -25.85 7.91 5.53
CA LEU A 228 -25.62 7.77 6.96
C LEU A 228 -24.32 7.00 7.25
N PHE A 229 -24.08 5.89 6.55
CA PHE A 229 -22.81 5.15 6.65
C PHE A 229 -21.62 5.99 6.19
N GLY A 230 -21.75 6.77 5.11
CA GLY A 230 -20.72 7.68 4.64
C GLY A 230 -20.30 8.70 5.71
N ILE A 231 -21.28 9.31 6.39
CA ILE A 231 -21.03 10.23 7.52
C ILE A 231 -20.33 9.49 8.67
N LEU A 232 -20.86 8.32 9.07
CA LEU A 232 -20.29 7.51 10.14
C LEU A 232 -18.84 7.10 9.85
N PHE A 233 -18.56 6.62 8.65
CA PHE A 233 -17.21 6.24 8.23
C PHE A 233 -16.28 7.44 8.16
N GLY A 234 -16.75 8.60 7.71
CA GLY A 234 -15.98 9.84 7.73
C GLY A 234 -15.58 10.27 9.14
N LEU A 235 -16.51 10.23 10.09
CA LEU A 235 -16.26 10.54 11.50
C LEU A 235 -15.29 9.52 12.13
N THR A 236 -15.52 8.24 11.90
CA THR A 236 -14.66 7.15 12.41
C THR A 236 -13.26 7.26 11.83
N GLY A 237 -13.12 7.51 10.53
CA GLY A 237 -11.83 7.70 9.86
C GLY A 237 -11.06 8.89 10.42
N ARG A 238 -11.74 10.02 10.67
CA ARG A 238 -11.12 11.18 11.32
C ARG A 238 -10.65 10.87 12.73
N LEU A 239 -11.51 10.22 13.53
CA LEU A 239 -11.17 9.82 14.90
C LEU A 239 -9.94 8.90 14.91
N PHE A 240 -9.92 7.90 14.02
CA PHE A 240 -8.80 6.97 13.87
C PHE A 240 -7.50 7.71 13.50
N ALA A 241 -7.54 8.63 12.53
CA ALA A 241 -6.36 9.38 12.10
C ALA A 241 -5.80 10.25 13.24
N VAL A 242 -6.66 10.95 13.99
CA VAL A 242 -6.26 11.77 15.15
C VAL A 242 -5.67 10.88 16.26
N LEU A 243 -6.32 9.76 16.57
CA LEU A 243 -5.87 8.83 17.59
C LEU A 243 -4.50 8.24 17.24
N LEU A 244 -4.33 7.78 15.99
CA LEU A 244 -3.08 7.23 15.49
C LEU A 244 -1.93 8.25 15.61
N GLN A 245 -2.19 9.50 15.22
CA GLN A 245 -1.19 10.56 15.30
C GLN A 245 -0.80 10.88 16.75
N LYS A 246 -1.79 11.00 17.65
CA LYS A 246 -1.55 11.25 19.08
C LYS A 246 -0.78 10.12 19.75
N VAL A 247 -1.17 8.86 19.49
CA VAL A 247 -0.47 7.69 20.03
C VAL A 247 0.95 7.62 19.50
N LYS A 248 1.18 7.87 18.21
CA LYS A 248 2.51 7.90 17.61
C LYS A 248 3.40 8.97 18.24
N GLN A 249 2.88 10.17 18.45
CA GLN A 249 3.60 11.27 19.12
C GLN A 249 3.90 10.93 20.58
N PHE A 250 2.91 10.48 21.33
CA PHE A 250 3.07 10.07 22.73
C PHE A 250 4.13 8.98 22.88
N MET A 251 4.03 7.92 22.10
CA MET A 251 5.02 6.83 22.12
C MET A 251 6.41 7.31 21.68
N GLY A 252 6.50 8.28 20.75
CA GLY A 252 7.75 8.90 20.34
C GLY A 252 8.44 9.66 21.48
N ASN A 253 7.66 10.40 22.27
CA ASN A 253 8.17 11.21 23.37
C ASN A 253 8.53 10.38 24.62
N VAL A 254 7.75 9.33 24.91
CA VAL A 254 7.95 8.48 26.11
C VAL A 254 9.04 7.43 25.89
N LEU A 255 9.11 6.88 24.68
CA LEU A 255 10.03 5.79 24.33
C LEU A 255 10.83 6.15 23.07
N GLU A 256 11.95 6.84 23.22
CA GLU A 256 12.81 7.22 22.10
C GLU A 256 13.43 6.01 21.39
N ASN A 257 13.80 4.98 22.16
CA ASN A 257 14.40 3.78 21.61
C ASN A 257 13.38 2.90 20.90
N PRO A 258 13.49 2.65 19.58
CA PRO A 258 12.54 1.84 18.81
C PRO A 258 12.37 0.40 19.34
N TYR A 259 13.45 -0.20 19.87
CA TYR A 259 13.38 -1.55 20.45
C TYR A 259 12.52 -1.59 21.73
N LYS A 260 12.69 -0.60 22.61
CA LYS A 260 11.84 -0.48 23.81
C LYS A 260 10.39 -0.22 23.43
N ARG A 261 10.16 0.64 22.43
CA ARG A 261 8.83 0.97 21.93
C ARG A 261 8.09 -0.25 21.39
N ILE A 262 8.76 -1.06 20.53
CA ILE A 262 8.13 -2.25 19.97
C ILE A 262 7.85 -3.29 21.05
N GLY A 263 8.77 -3.52 21.99
CA GLY A 263 8.55 -4.43 23.10
C GLY A 263 7.38 -3.99 23.99
N PHE A 264 7.31 -2.71 24.34
CA PHE A 264 6.23 -2.15 25.16
C PHE A 264 4.84 -2.30 24.52
N VAL A 265 4.73 -2.19 23.19
CA VAL A 265 3.45 -2.31 22.47
C VAL A 265 3.12 -3.77 22.14
N SER A 266 4.09 -4.55 21.69
CA SER A 266 3.84 -5.90 21.17
C SER A 266 3.58 -6.94 22.26
N ILE A 267 4.18 -6.79 23.46
CA ILE A 267 3.96 -7.73 24.56
C ILE A 267 2.50 -7.67 25.06
N PRO A 268 1.95 -6.50 25.47
CA PRO A 268 0.54 -6.43 25.86
C PRO A 268 -0.40 -6.84 24.74
N LEU A 269 -0.09 -6.49 23.48
CA LEU A 269 -0.90 -6.88 22.33
C LEU A 269 -0.92 -8.41 22.16
N ALA A 270 0.21 -9.08 22.24
CA ALA A 270 0.30 -10.53 22.15
C ALA A 270 -0.50 -11.21 23.27
N VAL A 271 -0.37 -10.73 24.51
CA VAL A 271 -1.12 -11.24 25.66
C VAL A 271 -2.62 -11.05 25.46
N PHE A 272 -3.06 -9.85 25.07
CA PHE A 272 -4.47 -9.55 24.84
C PHE A 272 -5.09 -10.42 23.73
N LEU A 273 -4.38 -10.57 22.61
CA LEU A 273 -4.84 -11.41 21.51
C LEU A 273 -4.86 -12.90 21.91
N PHE A 274 -3.86 -13.36 22.67
CA PHE A 274 -3.80 -14.74 23.17
C PHE A 274 -4.97 -15.05 24.11
N LEU A 275 -5.27 -14.16 25.04
CA LEU A 275 -6.41 -14.29 25.94
C LEU A 275 -7.75 -14.22 25.18
N GLY A 276 -7.88 -13.33 24.21
CA GLY A 276 -9.05 -13.24 23.33
C GLY A 276 -9.29 -14.53 22.55
N LEU A 277 -8.27 -15.14 21.99
CA LEU A 277 -8.35 -16.44 21.30
C LEU A 277 -8.73 -17.57 22.28
N SER A 278 -8.17 -17.58 23.47
CA SER A 278 -8.52 -18.56 24.50
C SER A 278 -9.99 -18.47 24.89
N LEU A 279 -10.53 -17.26 25.08
CA LEU A 279 -11.94 -17.05 25.38
C LEU A 279 -12.88 -17.51 24.25
N ILE A 280 -12.51 -17.26 22.99
CA ILE A 280 -13.28 -17.73 21.83
C ILE A 280 -13.30 -19.26 21.76
N HIS A 281 -12.16 -19.92 22.01
CA HIS A 281 -12.08 -21.38 22.01
C HIS A 281 -12.85 -22.04 23.16
N ILE A 282 -12.96 -21.35 24.30
CA ILE A 282 -13.75 -21.84 25.45
C ILE A 282 -15.25 -21.66 25.20
N SER A 283 -15.65 -20.57 24.54
CA SER A 283 -17.06 -20.26 24.33
C SER A 283 -17.70 -20.94 23.11
N GLU A 284 -16.91 -21.36 22.12
CA GLU A 284 -17.40 -22.02 20.90
C GLU A 284 -16.55 -23.24 20.49
N PRO A 285 -16.58 -24.36 21.24
CA PRO A 285 -15.73 -25.53 20.94
C PRO A 285 -16.10 -26.26 19.65
N THR A 286 -17.20 -25.90 18.97
CA THR A 286 -17.72 -26.62 17.80
C THR A 286 -17.84 -25.77 16.53
N ARG A 287 -17.57 -24.47 16.58
CA ARG A 287 -17.66 -23.62 15.39
C ARG A 287 -16.30 -23.47 14.73
N HIS A 288 -16.01 -24.40 13.81
CA HIS A 288 -15.04 -24.13 12.76
C HIS A 288 -15.54 -22.92 11.95
N LEU A 289 -15.10 -21.73 12.31
CA LEU A 289 -15.19 -20.57 11.45
C LEU A 289 -14.30 -20.84 10.24
N ARG A 290 -14.84 -21.56 9.26
CA ARG A 290 -14.40 -21.42 7.88
C ARG A 290 -14.81 -20.03 7.44
N ILE A 291 -13.99 -19.04 7.74
CA ILE A 291 -13.98 -17.81 6.96
C ILE A 291 -13.28 -18.24 5.66
N SER A 292 -14.08 -18.70 4.71
CA SER A 292 -13.64 -18.82 3.31
C SER A 292 -13.36 -17.41 2.82
N TYR A 293 -12.09 -17.09 2.63
CA TYR A 293 -11.68 -15.89 1.93
C TYR A 293 -11.91 -16.06 0.44
#